data_fea158832258ba9bd8510cdc04c2e667
#
_entry.id   fea158832258ba9bd8510cdc04c2e667
#
_cell.length_a   1.000
_cell.length_b   1.000
_cell.length_c   1.000
_cell.angle_alpha   90.00
_cell.angle_beta   90.00
_cell.angle_gamma   90.00
#
_symmetry.space_group_name_H-M   'P 1'
#
loop_
_entity.id
_entity.type
_entity.pdbx_description
1 polymer ?
#
loop_
_entity_poly.entity_id
_entity_poly.type
_entity_poly.pdbx_seq_one_letter_code
_entity_poly.pdbx_strand_id
1 'polypeptide(L)'
;MKTYKGKNASPGWSLSKAFFLNTEINFENEVKNDFKIGLDMLNKRYVDLIEDLKKNHREVESEVIEAYKLILNDPEILSRCEQLDPKDIINIYDVFSSSAKMLESLEDDYFKQRSEDILSIGKELILIMQNIQTSKIQDEDVILIAKDLTPNDTSVLNLKKIKGFVVENAGPTSHTVIVAKNLGIPCVIGLKIDDIDSIDDVIIAINGSSGEVFINPTDKIIQQVKDYELSNLDVMKNYTQQNISELGIEFRANIGNEEELELFDDGLIKSIGLFRSEFIYIDSKTPPTLKKQISINNKLNSKFSETVVFRTLDIGGDKTVPYLNLPREENPFLGIRGIRLSFVDEKFFREQIISILSSELLPKVKIMFPMVALLQDFTKAKKIVVEEAKKLNVGIPKLGVMIETPSAAIAAETYTDDVDFFSIGTNDLIQYTLAADRGLVTLSEYHDALHPSVLQLINNVIEVGVKCNVEVSVCGDMASDIDGAKVLYALGLRIFSLAPSQAPLILNSILISQKKLKNLNKNEILNQK
;
A
#
# COMPACT_ATOMS: atom_id res chain seq x y z
N MET A 1 -8.90 -4.32 -33.00
CA MET A 1 -8.86 -4.59 -31.55
C MET A 1 -8.13 -5.88 -31.30
N LYS A 2 -7.11 -5.86 -30.47
CA LYS A 2 -6.46 -7.07 -29.90
C LYS A 2 -6.84 -7.11 -28.42
N THR A 3 -7.08 -8.29 -27.88
CA THR A 3 -7.43 -8.49 -26.46
C THR A 3 -6.40 -9.40 -25.82
N TYR A 4 -5.89 -8.99 -24.68
CA TYR A 4 -4.95 -9.75 -23.88
C TYR A 4 -5.55 -10.00 -22.49
N LYS A 5 -5.10 -11.03 -21.80
CA LYS A 5 -5.59 -11.39 -20.49
C LYS A 5 -4.44 -11.69 -19.54
N GLY A 6 -4.34 -10.87 -18.50
CA GLY A 6 -3.51 -11.07 -17.33
C GLY A 6 -4.34 -11.50 -16.12
N LYS A 7 -3.78 -11.29 -14.93
CA LYS A 7 -4.47 -11.47 -13.65
C LYS A 7 -5.02 -10.14 -13.17
N ASN A 8 -6.18 -10.17 -12.52
CA ASN A 8 -6.75 -9.01 -11.85
C ASN A 8 -5.92 -8.62 -10.60
N ALA A 9 -5.69 -7.32 -10.40
CA ALA A 9 -4.90 -6.82 -9.27
C ALA A 9 -5.53 -5.62 -8.56
N SER A 10 -6.00 -4.62 -9.30
CA SER A 10 -6.83 -3.52 -8.77
C SER A 10 -8.05 -3.34 -9.67
N PRO A 11 -9.28 -3.34 -9.13
CA PRO A 11 -10.49 -3.32 -9.92
C PRO A 11 -10.72 -1.98 -10.61
N GLY A 12 -11.61 -1.99 -11.62
CA GLY A 12 -12.03 -0.80 -12.34
C GLY A 12 -11.82 -0.89 -13.84
N TRP A 13 -12.31 0.13 -14.55
CA TRP A 13 -12.09 0.33 -15.96
C TRP A 13 -11.36 1.64 -16.21
N SER A 14 -10.47 1.66 -17.17
CA SER A 14 -9.84 2.89 -17.65
C SER A 14 -9.58 2.84 -19.15
N LEU A 15 -9.60 4.02 -19.78
CA LEU A 15 -9.30 4.23 -21.19
C LEU A 15 -8.34 5.42 -21.30
N SER A 16 -7.15 5.19 -21.83
CA SER A 16 -6.17 6.26 -22.08
C SER A 16 -5.15 5.82 -23.11
N LYS A 17 -4.20 6.73 -23.44
CA LYS A 17 -3.02 6.37 -24.22
C LYS A 17 -2.15 5.40 -23.43
N ALA A 18 -1.56 4.44 -24.13
CA ALA A 18 -0.53 3.59 -23.56
C ALA A 18 0.78 4.38 -23.45
N PHE A 19 1.44 4.24 -22.30
CA PHE A 19 2.82 4.66 -22.12
C PHE A 19 3.65 3.47 -21.69
N PHE A 20 4.60 3.07 -22.53
CA PHE A 20 5.49 1.96 -22.24
C PHE A 20 6.74 2.46 -21.52
N LEU A 21 6.85 2.08 -20.24
CA LEU A 21 8.07 2.32 -19.47
C LEU A 21 9.06 1.19 -19.75
N ASN A 22 9.99 1.45 -20.67
CA ASN A 22 11.06 0.51 -20.94
C ASN A 22 12.17 0.68 -19.92
N THR A 23 12.30 -0.27 -19.02
CA THR A 23 13.36 -0.33 -18.01
C THR A 23 14.46 -1.33 -18.37
N GLU A 24 14.36 -2.03 -19.52
CA GLU A 24 15.37 -2.97 -19.96
C GLU A 24 16.37 -2.31 -20.91
N ILE A 25 17.66 -2.56 -20.68
CA ILE A 25 18.72 -2.17 -21.59
C ILE A 25 18.76 -3.17 -22.74
N ASN A 26 18.64 -2.67 -23.96
CA ASN A 26 19.03 -3.45 -25.13
C ASN A 26 20.37 -2.92 -25.65
N PHE A 27 21.43 -3.70 -25.46
CA PHE A 27 22.78 -3.31 -25.86
C PHE A 27 23.01 -3.27 -27.38
N GLU A 28 22.06 -3.74 -28.18
CA GLU A 28 22.09 -3.65 -29.64
C GLU A 28 21.55 -2.30 -30.16
N ASN A 29 20.89 -1.52 -29.33
CA ASN A 29 20.38 -0.21 -29.71
C ASN A 29 21.53 0.77 -30.00
N GLU A 30 21.28 1.68 -30.95
CA GLU A 30 22.22 2.75 -31.31
C GLU A 30 22.51 3.67 -30.12
N VAL A 31 23.79 3.93 -29.86
CA VAL A 31 24.25 4.87 -28.85
C VAL A 31 24.31 6.27 -29.45
N LYS A 32 23.36 7.13 -29.07
CA LYS A 32 23.24 8.50 -29.59
C LYS A 32 24.06 9.50 -28.80
N ASN A 33 24.15 9.35 -27.51
CA ASN A 33 24.91 10.21 -26.61
C ASN A 33 26.14 9.47 -26.09
N ASP A 34 27.28 10.11 -26.01
CA ASP A 34 28.43 9.54 -25.30
C ASP A 34 28.26 9.58 -23.77
N PHE A 35 29.17 8.92 -23.07
CA PHE A 35 29.15 8.81 -21.61
C PHE A 35 29.04 10.18 -20.92
N LYS A 36 29.84 11.16 -21.37
CA LYS A 36 29.87 12.49 -20.73
C LYS A 36 28.57 13.26 -20.94
N ILE A 37 28.00 13.21 -22.15
CA ILE A 37 26.69 13.81 -22.44
C ILE A 37 25.61 13.10 -21.64
N GLY A 38 25.62 11.76 -21.58
CA GLY A 38 24.68 10.97 -20.80
C GLY A 38 24.75 11.29 -19.31
N LEU A 39 25.96 11.38 -18.76
CA LEU A 39 26.21 11.75 -17.37
C LEU A 39 25.68 13.16 -17.03
N ASP A 40 25.96 14.15 -17.88
CA ASP A 40 25.48 15.52 -17.69
C ASP A 40 23.94 15.59 -17.75
N MET A 41 23.33 14.86 -18.68
CA MET A 41 21.86 14.77 -18.81
C MET A 41 21.22 14.14 -17.57
N LEU A 42 21.79 13.04 -17.07
CA LEU A 42 21.27 12.36 -15.88
C LEU A 42 21.45 13.20 -14.62
N ASN A 43 22.62 13.85 -14.46
CA ASN A 43 22.85 14.79 -13.37
C ASN A 43 21.85 15.94 -13.37
N LYS A 44 21.60 16.54 -14.54
CA LYS A 44 20.59 17.61 -14.67
C LYS A 44 19.20 17.10 -14.29
N ARG A 45 18.82 15.93 -14.79
CA ARG A 45 17.53 15.29 -14.44
C ARG A 45 17.38 15.10 -12.94
N TYR A 46 18.41 14.61 -12.24
CA TYR A 46 18.36 14.45 -10.78
C TYR A 46 18.24 15.79 -10.05
N VAL A 47 18.90 16.84 -10.53
CA VAL A 47 18.76 18.20 -9.97
C VAL A 47 17.33 18.69 -10.12
N ASP A 48 16.78 18.63 -11.33
CA ASP A 48 15.42 19.09 -11.63
C ASP A 48 14.39 18.31 -10.78
N LEU A 49 14.59 17.00 -10.61
CA LEU A 49 13.73 16.13 -9.82
C LEU A 49 13.82 16.44 -8.32
N ILE A 50 15.01 16.66 -7.78
CA ILE A 50 15.22 17.07 -6.38
C ILE A 50 14.50 18.39 -6.08
N GLU A 51 14.59 19.36 -6.99
CA GLU A 51 13.91 20.67 -6.85
C GLU A 51 12.38 20.50 -6.85
N ASP A 52 11.84 19.68 -7.76
CA ASP A 52 10.40 19.41 -7.84
C ASP A 52 9.88 18.66 -6.60
N LEU A 53 10.59 17.62 -6.15
CA LEU A 53 10.25 16.88 -4.94
C LEU A 53 10.24 17.78 -3.70
N LYS A 54 11.26 18.62 -3.53
CA LYS A 54 11.32 19.60 -2.42
C LYS A 54 10.18 20.63 -2.49
N LYS A 55 9.85 21.10 -3.67
CA LYS A 55 8.74 22.03 -3.87
C LYS A 55 7.39 21.42 -3.51
N ASN A 56 7.24 20.12 -3.71
CA ASN A 56 6.05 19.35 -3.40
C ASN A 56 6.08 18.72 -1.98
N HIS A 57 7.02 19.14 -1.11
CA HIS A 57 7.20 18.64 0.27
C HIS A 57 7.48 17.14 0.39
N ARG A 58 8.07 16.53 -0.65
CA ARG A 58 8.50 15.13 -0.69
C ARG A 58 9.98 15.03 -0.34
N GLU A 59 10.31 15.34 0.91
CA GLU A 59 11.72 15.45 1.35
C GLU A 59 12.44 14.09 1.36
N VAL A 60 11.75 13.01 1.74
CA VAL A 60 12.33 11.66 1.81
C VAL A 60 12.73 11.18 0.42
N GLU A 61 11.85 11.31 -0.56
CA GLU A 61 12.14 10.92 -1.93
C GLU A 61 13.24 11.82 -2.53
N SER A 62 13.28 13.08 -2.15
CA SER A 62 14.38 13.99 -2.54
C SER A 62 15.72 13.49 -2.01
N GLU A 63 15.80 13.00 -0.75
CA GLU A 63 17.03 12.43 -0.16
C GLU A 63 17.48 11.17 -0.92
N VAL A 64 16.55 10.34 -1.40
CA VAL A 64 16.88 9.16 -2.21
C VAL A 64 17.53 9.57 -3.53
N ILE A 65 16.96 10.56 -4.22
CA ILE A 65 17.55 11.05 -5.48
C ILE A 65 18.89 11.78 -5.25
N GLU A 66 19.05 12.46 -4.10
CA GLU A 66 20.35 13.01 -3.70
C GLU A 66 21.40 11.90 -3.52
N ALA A 67 21.03 10.77 -2.89
CA ALA A 67 21.91 9.61 -2.76
C ALA A 67 22.26 9.01 -4.14
N TYR A 68 21.30 8.91 -5.06
CA TYR A 68 21.54 8.46 -6.44
C TYR A 68 22.53 9.37 -7.16
N LYS A 69 22.38 10.69 -7.00
CA LYS A 69 23.32 11.66 -7.56
C LYS A 69 24.73 11.49 -7.00
N LEU A 70 24.87 11.16 -5.70
CA LEU A 70 26.17 10.88 -5.11
C LEU A 70 26.80 9.60 -5.68
N ILE A 71 26.03 8.52 -5.84
CA ILE A 71 26.49 7.27 -6.46
C ILE A 71 26.89 7.49 -7.92
N LEU A 72 26.06 8.20 -8.69
CA LEU A 72 26.36 8.53 -10.10
C LEU A 72 27.68 9.29 -10.26
N ASN A 73 28.04 10.13 -9.28
CA ASN A 73 29.25 10.95 -9.28
C ASN A 73 30.36 10.35 -8.39
N ASP A 74 30.29 9.06 -8.06
CA ASP A 74 31.35 8.40 -7.31
C ASP A 74 32.67 8.42 -8.08
N PRO A 75 33.77 8.95 -7.48
CA PRO A 75 35.04 9.11 -8.18
C PRO A 75 35.64 7.80 -8.71
N GLU A 76 35.40 6.67 -8.05
CA GLU A 76 35.90 5.37 -8.50
C GLU A 76 35.14 4.89 -9.73
N ILE A 77 33.81 4.98 -9.72
CA ILE A 77 32.95 4.64 -10.86
C ILE A 77 33.30 5.50 -12.06
N LEU A 78 33.36 6.84 -11.86
CA LEU A 78 33.68 7.77 -12.94
C LEU A 78 35.07 7.52 -13.54
N SER A 79 36.09 7.37 -12.71
CA SER A 79 37.47 7.11 -13.18
C SER A 79 37.58 5.81 -14.01
N ARG A 80 36.79 4.78 -13.67
CA ARG A 80 36.75 3.53 -14.45
C ARG A 80 36.02 3.71 -15.77
N CYS A 81 34.89 4.44 -15.78
CA CYS A 81 34.15 4.72 -17.00
C CYS A 81 34.93 5.62 -17.97
N GLU A 82 35.66 6.63 -17.47
CA GLU A 82 36.46 7.56 -18.31
C GLU A 82 37.65 6.88 -19.04
N GLN A 83 38.05 5.68 -18.60
CA GLN A 83 39.10 4.91 -19.26
C GLN A 83 38.56 4.04 -20.43
N LEU A 84 37.25 4.00 -20.62
CA LEU A 84 36.58 3.21 -21.65
C LEU A 84 36.29 4.06 -22.89
N ASP A 85 35.92 3.39 -23.99
CA ASP A 85 35.32 4.10 -25.12
C ASP A 85 34.02 4.79 -24.65
N PRO A 86 33.87 6.10 -24.86
CA PRO A 86 32.71 6.87 -24.40
C PRO A 86 31.35 6.38 -24.91
N LYS A 87 31.34 5.51 -25.92
CA LYS A 87 30.12 4.88 -26.48
C LYS A 87 30.01 3.38 -26.18
N ASP A 88 30.95 2.81 -25.45
CA ASP A 88 30.92 1.39 -25.07
C ASP A 88 29.99 1.17 -23.87
N ILE A 89 28.68 1.13 -24.15
CA ILE A 89 27.64 0.98 -23.13
C ILE A 89 27.72 -0.35 -22.40
N ILE A 90 28.28 -1.41 -23.00
CA ILE A 90 28.44 -2.71 -22.37
C ILE A 90 29.45 -2.61 -21.24
N ASN A 91 30.66 -2.15 -21.54
CA ASN A 91 31.71 -2.04 -20.54
C ASN A 91 31.41 -0.93 -19.52
N ILE A 92 30.74 0.17 -19.91
CA ILE A 92 30.26 1.21 -18.99
C ILE A 92 29.26 0.58 -17.99
N TYR A 93 28.27 -0.21 -18.45
CA TYR A 93 27.34 -0.89 -17.56
C TYR A 93 28.02 -1.92 -16.66
N ASP A 94 29.05 -2.62 -17.17
CA ASP A 94 29.83 -3.58 -16.40
C ASP A 94 30.59 -2.92 -15.23
N VAL A 95 30.96 -1.65 -15.32
CA VAL A 95 31.52 -0.90 -14.19
C VAL A 95 30.50 -0.80 -13.07
N PHE A 96 29.25 -0.41 -13.36
CA PHE A 96 28.16 -0.36 -12.37
C PHE A 96 27.83 -1.75 -11.83
N SER A 97 27.70 -2.74 -12.71
CA SER A 97 27.38 -4.12 -12.34
C SER A 97 28.45 -4.73 -11.42
N SER A 98 29.73 -4.53 -11.72
CA SER A 98 30.81 -5.02 -10.88
C SER A 98 30.88 -4.32 -9.52
N SER A 99 30.59 -3.02 -9.47
CA SER A 99 30.50 -2.26 -8.21
C SER A 99 29.32 -2.72 -7.35
N ALA A 100 28.18 -3.01 -7.96
CA ALA A 100 27.01 -3.57 -7.29
C ALA A 100 27.31 -4.96 -6.69
N LYS A 101 27.91 -5.86 -7.47
CA LYS A 101 28.31 -7.21 -7.01
C LYS A 101 29.27 -7.18 -5.83
N MET A 102 30.15 -6.18 -5.78
CA MET A 102 31.07 -6.01 -4.66
C MET A 102 30.32 -5.72 -3.35
N LEU A 103 29.27 -4.90 -3.40
CA LEU A 103 28.40 -4.62 -2.25
C LEU A 103 27.50 -5.83 -1.90
N GLU A 104 26.97 -6.52 -2.90
CA GLU A 104 26.12 -7.71 -2.69
C GLU A 104 26.88 -8.85 -1.98
N SER A 105 28.20 -8.93 -2.16
CA SER A 105 29.05 -9.92 -1.47
C SER A 105 29.19 -9.65 0.05
N LEU A 106 28.80 -8.49 0.52
CA LEU A 106 28.74 -8.15 1.95
C LEU A 106 27.38 -8.67 2.47
N GLU A 107 27.38 -9.56 3.46
CA GLU A 107 26.18 -10.27 3.97
C GLU A 107 25.16 -9.38 4.72
N ASP A 108 25.13 -8.08 4.48
CA ASP A 108 24.28 -7.10 5.13
C ASP A 108 23.18 -6.62 4.15
N ASP A 109 21.92 -6.67 4.57
CA ASP A 109 20.76 -6.30 3.73
C ASP A 109 20.80 -4.82 3.29
N TYR A 110 21.44 -3.93 4.05
CA TYR A 110 21.67 -2.54 3.65
C TYR A 110 22.55 -2.44 2.39
N PHE A 111 23.63 -3.23 2.32
CA PHE A 111 24.50 -3.25 1.14
C PHE A 111 23.85 -3.92 -0.06
N LYS A 112 22.98 -4.92 0.15
CA LYS A 112 22.18 -5.51 -0.94
C LYS A 112 21.25 -4.49 -1.57
N GLN A 113 20.53 -3.70 -0.77
CA GLN A 113 19.67 -2.64 -1.28
C GLN A 113 20.49 -1.59 -2.05
N ARG A 114 21.67 -1.22 -1.57
CA ARG A 114 22.58 -0.31 -2.28
C ARG A 114 23.12 -0.89 -3.58
N SER A 115 23.29 -2.20 -3.68
CA SER A 115 23.68 -2.85 -4.94
C SER A 115 22.59 -2.69 -6.01
N GLU A 116 21.33 -2.82 -5.64
CA GLU A 116 20.20 -2.58 -6.55
C GLU A 116 20.12 -1.13 -7.02
N ASP A 117 20.39 -0.16 -6.12
CA ASP A 117 20.47 1.26 -6.45
C ASP A 117 21.54 1.53 -7.52
N ILE A 118 22.75 0.97 -7.37
CA ILE A 118 23.84 1.13 -8.34
C ILE A 118 23.46 0.57 -9.70
N LEU A 119 22.85 -0.62 -9.74
CA LEU A 119 22.38 -1.22 -10.98
C LEU A 119 21.30 -0.37 -11.67
N SER A 120 20.39 0.18 -10.89
CA SER A 120 19.32 1.07 -11.40
C SER A 120 19.89 2.33 -12.03
N ILE A 121 20.85 2.98 -11.36
CA ILE A 121 21.53 4.18 -11.87
C ILE A 121 22.30 3.86 -13.17
N GLY A 122 23.03 2.74 -13.19
CA GLY A 122 23.74 2.28 -14.39
C GLY A 122 22.78 2.07 -15.57
N LYS A 123 21.63 1.41 -15.33
CA LYS A 123 20.59 1.23 -16.36
C LYS A 123 20.08 2.55 -16.90
N GLU A 124 19.74 3.46 -16.01
CA GLU A 124 19.20 4.78 -16.39
C GLU A 124 20.19 5.57 -17.25
N LEU A 125 21.48 5.54 -16.90
CA LEU A 125 22.54 6.16 -17.68
C LEU A 125 22.60 5.58 -19.09
N ILE A 126 22.58 4.27 -19.26
CA ILE A 126 22.63 3.62 -20.57
C ILE A 126 21.40 3.98 -21.42
N LEU A 127 20.20 3.98 -20.82
CA LEU A 127 18.98 4.39 -21.53
C LEU A 127 19.07 5.84 -22.04
N ILE A 128 19.64 6.74 -21.24
CA ILE A 128 19.90 8.14 -21.66
C ILE A 128 20.95 8.19 -22.77
N MET A 129 22.00 7.39 -22.70
CA MET A 129 23.01 7.31 -23.77
C MET A 129 22.40 6.80 -25.09
N GLN A 130 21.42 5.93 -25.03
CA GLN A 130 20.64 5.45 -26.18
C GLN A 130 19.55 6.44 -26.62
N ASN A 131 19.37 7.57 -25.90
CA ASN A 131 18.28 8.54 -26.09
C ASN A 131 16.88 7.92 -25.94
N ILE A 132 16.76 6.90 -25.10
CA ILE A 132 15.48 6.33 -24.71
C ILE A 132 14.91 7.20 -23.59
N GLN A 133 13.79 7.84 -23.86
CA GLN A 133 13.16 8.74 -22.88
C GLN A 133 12.37 7.94 -21.85
N THR A 134 12.81 7.95 -20.61
CA THR A 134 12.11 7.34 -19.46
C THR A 134 11.14 8.30 -18.76
N SER A 135 10.97 9.55 -19.19
CA SER A 135 10.38 10.63 -18.38
C SER A 135 9.35 11.53 -19.04
N LYS A 136 8.60 11.10 -20.06
CA LYS A 136 7.55 11.95 -20.69
C LYS A 136 6.12 11.79 -20.13
N ILE A 137 5.92 11.27 -18.93
CA ILE A 137 4.57 11.11 -18.32
C ILE A 137 4.09 12.42 -17.63
N GLN A 138 4.63 13.58 -17.94
CA GLN A 138 4.36 14.75 -17.09
C GLN A 138 3.07 15.51 -17.41
N ASP A 139 2.54 15.43 -18.63
CA ASP A 139 1.45 16.33 -19.05
C ASP A 139 0.15 15.65 -19.50
N GLU A 140 0.15 14.38 -19.88
CA GLU A 140 -1.03 13.66 -20.38
C GLU A 140 -1.43 12.50 -19.46
N ASP A 141 -2.72 12.20 -19.43
CA ASP A 141 -3.27 11.03 -18.76
C ASP A 141 -2.88 9.76 -19.53
N VAL A 142 -2.29 8.77 -18.86
CA VAL A 142 -1.79 7.54 -19.50
C VAL A 142 -2.12 6.27 -18.71
N ILE A 143 -2.17 5.14 -19.40
CA ILE A 143 -2.06 3.81 -18.81
C ILE A 143 -0.61 3.37 -18.92
N LEU A 144 0.04 3.16 -17.78
CA LEU A 144 1.44 2.77 -17.70
C LEU A 144 1.58 1.27 -17.94
N ILE A 145 2.45 0.90 -18.88
CA ILE A 145 2.80 -0.50 -19.16
C ILE A 145 4.29 -0.68 -18.85
N ALA A 146 4.63 -1.67 -18.03
CA ALA A 146 6.00 -1.96 -17.65
C ALA A 146 6.23 -3.45 -17.42
N LYS A 147 7.44 -3.97 -17.69
CA LYS A 147 7.80 -5.34 -17.29
C LYS A 147 7.90 -5.47 -15.79
N ASP A 148 8.47 -4.48 -15.12
CA ASP A 148 8.56 -4.38 -13.67
C ASP A 148 8.52 -2.91 -13.25
N LEU A 149 8.08 -2.64 -12.02
CA LEU A 149 8.06 -1.30 -11.44
C LEU A 149 8.54 -1.37 -10.00
N THR A 150 9.68 -0.76 -9.76
CA THR A 150 10.24 -0.61 -8.41
C THR A 150 9.58 0.55 -7.65
N PRO A 151 9.69 0.60 -6.32
CA PRO A 151 9.27 1.76 -5.53
C PRO A 151 9.91 3.07 -6.03
N ASN A 152 11.15 2.98 -6.49
CA ASN A 152 11.87 4.12 -7.04
C ASN A 152 11.26 4.62 -8.35
N ASP A 153 10.88 3.71 -9.26
CA ASP A 153 10.21 4.08 -10.51
C ASP A 153 8.89 4.82 -10.22
N THR A 154 8.11 4.33 -9.27
CA THR A 154 6.84 4.97 -8.89
C THR A 154 7.02 6.30 -8.17
N SER A 155 8.13 6.51 -7.45
CA SER A 155 8.41 7.76 -6.72
C SER A 155 8.65 8.95 -7.65
N VAL A 156 9.19 8.70 -8.84
CA VAL A 156 9.48 9.73 -9.84
C VAL A 156 8.34 9.98 -10.84
N LEU A 157 7.28 9.16 -10.79
CA LEU A 157 6.13 9.29 -11.67
C LEU A 157 5.11 10.32 -11.14
N ASN A 158 4.48 11.06 -12.05
CA ASN A 158 3.31 11.85 -11.70
C ASN A 158 2.07 10.95 -11.58
N LEU A 159 1.87 10.37 -10.40
CA LEU A 159 0.78 9.41 -10.14
C LEU A 159 -0.62 9.97 -10.46
N LYS A 160 -0.82 11.30 -10.43
CA LYS A 160 -2.10 11.93 -10.79
C LYS A 160 -2.46 11.78 -12.28
N LYS A 161 -1.45 11.53 -13.12
CA LYS A 161 -1.60 11.35 -14.57
C LYS A 161 -1.72 9.89 -14.98
N ILE A 162 -1.46 8.97 -14.07
CA ILE A 162 -1.60 7.54 -14.34
C ILE A 162 -3.06 7.15 -14.12
N LYS A 163 -3.67 6.58 -15.16
CA LYS A 163 -5.06 6.11 -15.15
C LYS A 163 -5.19 4.60 -15.00
N GLY A 164 -4.09 3.89 -15.01
CA GLY A 164 -4.04 2.45 -14.79
C GLY A 164 -2.66 1.87 -15.03
N PHE A 165 -2.46 0.65 -14.55
CA PHE A 165 -1.21 -0.09 -14.68
C PHE A 165 -1.40 -1.42 -15.40
N VAL A 166 -0.44 -1.78 -16.25
CA VAL A 166 -0.26 -3.13 -16.79
C VAL A 166 1.18 -3.54 -16.53
N VAL A 167 1.39 -4.53 -15.65
CA VAL A 167 2.76 -4.93 -15.22
C VAL A 167 2.94 -6.43 -15.39
N GLU A 168 4.03 -6.83 -16.06
CA GLU A 168 4.31 -8.24 -16.31
C GLU A 168 4.76 -8.97 -15.05
N ASN A 169 5.84 -8.50 -14.40
CA ASN A 169 6.49 -9.17 -13.28
C ASN A 169 6.05 -8.62 -11.92
N ALA A 170 4.74 -8.53 -11.72
CA ALA A 170 4.19 -8.07 -10.45
C ALA A 170 3.36 -9.16 -9.78
N GLY A 171 3.46 -9.24 -8.46
CA GLY A 171 2.58 -10.07 -7.62
C GLY A 171 1.38 -9.28 -7.09
N PRO A 172 0.34 -9.97 -6.58
CA PRO A 172 -0.85 -9.33 -6.00
C PRO A 172 -0.57 -8.38 -4.83
N THR A 173 0.56 -8.56 -4.18
CA THR A 173 1.04 -7.77 -3.02
C THR A 173 2.20 -6.83 -3.37
N SER A 174 2.56 -6.71 -4.64
CA SER A 174 3.65 -5.83 -5.08
C SER A 174 3.34 -4.36 -4.80
N HIS A 175 4.39 -3.56 -4.67
CA HIS A 175 4.28 -2.11 -4.43
C HIS A 175 3.35 -1.43 -5.46
N THR A 176 3.49 -1.75 -6.75
CA THR A 176 2.67 -1.19 -7.81
C THR A 176 1.18 -1.49 -7.64
N VAL A 177 0.84 -2.71 -7.22
CA VAL A 177 -0.56 -3.09 -6.96
C VAL A 177 -1.11 -2.33 -5.75
N ILE A 178 -0.31 -2.14 -4.71
CA ILE A 178 -0.69 -1.35 -3.53
C ILE A 178 -0.93 0.11 -3.94
N VAL A 179 -0.04 0.70 -4.72
CA VAL A 179 -0.20 2.06 -5.25
C VAL A 179 -1.47 2.18 -6.10
N ALA A 180 -1.72 1.23 -7.02
CA ALA A 180 -2.93 1.23 -7.84
C ALA A 180 -4.21 1.18 -7.01
N LYS A 181 -4.26 0.31 -5.99
CA LYS A 181 -5.40 0.20 -5.06
C LYS A 181 -5.62 1.50 -4.27
N ASN A 182 -4.55 2.10 -3.76
CA ASN A 182 -4.63 3.35 -3.01
C ASN A 182 -5.12 4.51 -3.88
N LEU A 183 -4.65 4.59 -5.13
CA LEU A 183 -5.12 5.58 -6.10
C LEU A 183 -6.53 5.29 -6.65
N GLY A 184 -7.07 4.09 -6.43
CA GLY A 184 -8.35 3.67 -6.97
C GLY A 184 -8.36 3.48 -8.47
N ILE A 185 -7.22 3.18 -9.07
CA ILE A 185 -7.07 2.97 -10.52
C ILE A 185 -6.89 1.49 -10.86
N PRO A 186 -7.37 1.02 -12.03
CA PRO A 186 -7.27 -0.38 -12.40
C PRO A 186 -5.83 -0.82 -12.62
N CYS A 187 -5.55 -2.08 -12.24
CA CYS A 187 -4.26 -2.71 -12.45
C CYS A 187 -4.42 -4.15 -12.95
N VAL A 188 -3.68 -4.49 -14.01
CA VAL A 188 -3.57 -5.84 -14.57
C VAL A 188 -2.13 -6.30 -14.47
N ILE A 189 -1.89 -7.52 -13.98
CA ILE A 189 -0.55 -8.07 -13.78
C ILE A 189 -0.38 -9.42 -14.50
N GLY A 190 0.88 -9.83 -14.69
CA GLY A 190 1.21 -11.13 -15.26
C GLY A 190 0.90 -11.26 -16.76
N LEU A 191 0.79 -10.15 -17.48
CA LEU A 191 0.63 -10.12 -18.91
C LEU A 191 2.02 -10.03 -19.57
N LYS A 192 2.35 -10.96 -20.48
CA LYS A 192 3.60 -10.88 -21.24
C LYS A 192 3.59 -9.70 -22.19
N ILE A 193 4.44 -8.72 -21.90
CA ILE A 193 4.47 -7.45 -22.62
C ILE A 193 5.09 -7.60 -24.00
N ASP A 194 6.05 -8.52 -24.18
CA ASP A 194 6.66 -8.81 -25.49
C ASP A 194 5.64 -9.33 -26.51
N ASP A 195 4.49 -9.87 -26.07
CA ASP A 195 3.38 -10.23 -26.94
C ASP A 195 2.59 -9.01 -27.45
N ILE A 196 2.86 -7.82 -26.90
CA ILE A 196 2.20 -6.58 -27.25
C ILE A 196 3.11 -5.80 -28.20
N ASP A 197 2.81 -5.79 -29.52
CA ASP A 197 3.52 -4.99 -30.52
C ASP A 197 3.60 -3.50 -30.10
N SER A 198 4.68 -2.81 -30.44
CA SER A 198 5.01 -1.40 -30.08
C SER A 198 3.77 -0.51 -29.89
N ILE A 199 3.58 -0.01 -28.65
CA ILE A 199 2.27 0.50 -28.19
C ILE A 199 2.32 2.00 -27.88
N ASP A 200 3.44 2.66 -28.09
CA ASP A 200 3.54 4.09 -27.81
C ASP A 200 2.46 4.86 -28.57
N ASP A 201 1.73 5.73 -27.85
CA ASP A 201 0.63 6.55 -28.35
C ASP A 201 -0.64 5.80 -28.79
N VAL A 202 -0.76 4.50 -28.55
CA VAL A 202 -1.97 3.73 -28.87
C VAL A 202 -3.00 3.86 -27.75
N ILE A 203 -4.27 4.01 -28.13
CA ILE A 203 -5.38 3.99 -27.15
C ILE A 203 -5.59 2.56 -26.65
N ILE A 204 -5.56 2.40 -25.34
CA ILE A 204 -5.87 1.13 -24.68
C ILE A 204 -6.98 1.30 -23.65
N ALA A 205 -7.76 0.24 -23.47
CA ALA A 205 -8.67 0.11 -22.34
C ALA A 205 -8.23 -1.05 -21.47
N ILE A 206 -8.34 -0.90 -20.15
CA ILE A 206 -8.08 -1.98 -19.22
C ILE A 206 -9.27 -2.21 -18.30
N ASN A 207 -9.51 -3.50 -17.98
CA ASN A 207 -10.46 -3.93 -16.97
C ASN A 207 -9.70 -4.65 -15.87
N GLY A 208 -9.39 -3.94 -14.79
CA GLY A 208 -8.67 -4.49 -13.65
C GLY A 208 -9.46 -5.55 -12.87
N SER A 209 -10.79 -5.60 -13.02
CA SER A 209 -11.64 -6.62 -12.36
C SER A 209 -11.58 -7.97 -13.09
N SER A 210 -11.49 -7.96 -14.43
CA SER A 210 -11.41 -9.19 -15.23
C SER A 210 -9.97 -9.54 -15.64
N GLY A 211 -9.01 -8.61 -15.50
CA GLY A 211 -7.65 -8.77 -15.98
C GLY A 211 -7.50 -8.64 -17.50
N GLU A 212 -8.44 -8.00 -18.18
CA GLU A 212 -8.44 -7.83 -19.64
C GLU A 212 -7.82 -6.49 -20.06
N VAL A 213 -7.03 -6.54 -21.13
CA VAL A 213 -6.40 -5.38 -21.77
C VAL A 213 -6.80 -5.36 -23.25
N PHE A 214 -7.35 -4.25 -23.71
CA PHE A 214 -7.85 -4.06 -25.06
C PHE A 214 -7.02 -3.01 -25.78
N ILE A 215 -6.33 -3.39 -26.85
CA ILE A 215 -5.56 -2.48 -27.70
C ILE A 215 -6.43 -2.04 -28.87
N ASN A 216 -6.49 -0.73 -29.10
CA ASN A 216 -7.41 -0.11 -30.06
C ASN A 216 -8.85 -0.63 -29.82
N PRO A 217 -9.45 -0.31 -28.64
CA PRO A 217 -10.75 -0.81 -28.25
C PRO A 217 -11.84 -0.39 -29.24
N THR A 218 -12.85 -1.25 -29.41
CA THR A 218 -14.03 -0.93 -30.22
C THR A 218 -14.93 0.06 -29.48
N ASP A 219 -15.83 0.73 -30.23
CA ASP A 219 -16.82 1.64 -29.65
C ASP A 219 -17.62 0.98 -28.51
N LYS A 220 -17.89 -0.33 -28.60
CA LYS A 220 -18.55 -1.08 -27.54
C LYS A 220 -17.75 -1.09 -26.23
N ILE A 221 -16.45 -1.32 -26.29
CA ILE A 221 -15.56 -1.30 -25.10
C ILE A 221 -15.44 0.12 -24.57
N ILE A 222 -15.27 1.11 -25.46
CA ILE A 222 -15.23 2.53 -25.09
C ILE A 222 -16.53 2.93 -24.36
N GLN A 223 -17.67 2.47 -24.83
CA GLN A 223 -18.96 2.74 -24.18
C GLN A 223 -19.04 2.06 -22.80
N GLN A 224 -18.54 0.83 -22.66
CA GLN A 224 -18.47 0.15 -21.35
C GLN A 224 -17.62 0.93 -20.34
N VAL A 225 -16.46 1.49 -20.75
CA VAL A 225 -15.65 2.34 -19.89
C VAL A 225 -16.42 3.60 -19.47
N LYS A 226 -17.06 4.27 -20.43
CA LYS A 226 -17.88 5.47 -20.15
C LYS A 226 -19.05 5.17 -19.22
N ASP A 227 -19.74 4.07 -19.45
CA ASP A 227 -20.86 3.65 -18.59
C ASP A 227 -20.38 3.35 -17.17
N TYR A 228 -19.20 2.75 -17.03
CA TYR A 228 -18.57 2.52 -15.74
C TYR A 228 -18.20 3.85 -15.03
N GLU A 229 -17.56 4.78 -15.74
CA GLU A 229 -17.22 6.11 -15.23
C GLU A 229 -18.48 6.90 -14.82
N LEU A 230 -19.52 6.89 -15.68
CA LEU A 230 -20.80 7.53 -15.39
C LEU A 230 -21.50 6.90 -14.19
N SER A 231 -21.51 5.56 -14.09
CA SER A 231 -22.10 4.86 -12.96
C SER A 231 -21.39 5.23 -11.65
N ASN A 232 -20.07 5.33 -11.66
CA ASN A 232 -19.31 5.76 -10.49
C ASN A 232 -19.56 7.24 -10.14
N LEU A 233 -19.63 8.11 -11.14
CA LEU A 233 -19.97 9.53 -10.93
C LEU A 233 -21.41 9.71 -10.43
N ASP A 234 -22.37 8.93 -10.95
CA ASP A 234 -23.75 8.94 -10.49
C ASP A 234 -23.90 8.37 -9.09
N VAL A 235 -23.16 7.32 -8.79
CA VAL A 235 -23.02 6.80 -7.42
C VAL A 235 -22.46 7.88 -6.51
N MET A 236 -21.40 8.58 -6.87
CA MET A 236 -20.83 9.68 -6.10
C MET A 236 -21.80 10.86 -5.91
N LYS A 237 -22.58 11.21 -6.95
CA LYS A 237 -23.55 12.31 -6.91
C LYS A 237 -24.86 11.95 -6.20
N ASN A 238 -25.32 10.70 -6.34
CA ASN A 238 -26.55 10.20 -5.72
C ASN A 238 -26.33 9.65 -4.32
N TYR A 239 -25.08 9.71 -3.86
CA TYR A 239 -24.70 9.33 -2.52
C TYR A 239 -25.20 10.38 -1.53
N THR A 240 -26.41 10.18 -1.08
CA THR A 240 -26.87 10.86 0.12
C THR A 240 -26.50 10.00 1.33
N GLN A 241 -26.17 10.63 2.45
CA GLN A 241 -26.07 9.95 3.75
C GLN A 241 -27.27 9.03 4.02
N GLN A 242 -28.40 9.28 3.36
CA GLN A 242 -29.62 8.49 3.42
C GLN A 242 -29.42 7.06 2.88
N ASN A 243 -28.73 6.88 1.73
CA ASN A 243 -28.51 5.52 1.17
C ASN A 243 -27.55 4.70 2.03
N ILE A 244 -26.54 5.34 2.62
CA ILE A 244 -25.61 4.71 3.56
C ILE A 244 -26.36 4.29 4.82
N SER A 245 -27.22 5.14 5.34
CA SER A 245 -28.01 4.85 6.54
C SER A 245 -29.08 3.77 6.31
N GLU A 246 -29.66 3.67 5.11
CA GLU A 246 -30.61 2.60 4.73
C GLU A 246 -29.96 1.23 4.66
N LEU A 247 -28.67 1.16 4.28
CA LEU A 247 -27.87 -0.06 4.32
C LEU A 247 -27.31 -0.37 5.71
N GLY A 248 -27.30 0.64 6.59
CA GLY A 248 -26.63 0.57 7.88
C GLY A 248 -25.12 0.40 7.76
N ILE A 249 -24.50 0.85 6.66
CA ILE A 249 -23.07 0.75 6.41
C ILE A 249 -22.38 2.05 6.84
N GLU A 250 -21.18 1.91 7.40
CA GLU A 250 -20.24 3.00 7.65
C GLU A 250 -18.94 2.73 6.91
N PHE A 251 -18.45 3.74 6.18
CA PHE A 251 -17.12 3.72 5.60
C PHE A 251 -16.16 4.57 6.41
N ARG A 252 -14.99 4.02 6.67
CA ARG A 252 -13.86 4.69 7.32
C ARG A 252 -12.63 4.63 6.41
N ALA A 253 -11.77 5.64 6.45
CA ALA A 253 -10.54 5.68 5.67
C ALA A 253 -9.46 4.77 6.26
N ASN A 254 -8.70 4.10 5.40
CA ASN A 254 -7.36 3.61 5.71
C ASN A 254 -6.36 4.68 5.30
N ILE A 255 -5.46 5.08 6.20
CA ILE A 255 -4.37 6.04 5.95
C ILE A 255 -3.06 5.37 6.33
N GLY A 256 -2.18 5.19 5.36
CA GLY A 256 -0.93 4.46 5.50
C GLY A 256 0.34 5.30 5.35
N ASN A 257 0.22 6.55 4.89
CA ASN A 257 1.33 7.48 4.74
C ASN A 257 0.86 8.95 4.80
N GLU A 258 1.81 9.89 4.79
CA GLU A 258 1.51 11.31 4.88
C GLU A 258 0.88 11.85 3.59
N GLU A 259 1.23 11.29 2.42
CA GLU A 259 0.67 11.68 1.13
C GLU A 259 -0.82 11.32 1.05
N GLU A 260 -1.22 10.13 1.47
CA GLU A 260 -2.64 9.74 1.56
C GLU A 260 -3.42 10.68 2.49
N LEU A 261 -2.79 11.11 3.58
CA LEU A 261 -3.38 12.09 4.50
C LEU A 261 -3.55 13.47 3.83
N GLU A 262 -2.59 13.92 3.00
CA GLU A 262 -2.69 15.19 2.28
C GLU A 262 -3.73 15.15 1.17
N LEU A 263 -3.81 14.05 0.44
CA LEU A 263 -4.73 13.87 -0.69
C LEU A 263 -6.17 13.57 -0.26
N PHE A 264 -6.39 13.33 1.03
CA PHE A 264 -7.72 13.01 1.55
C PHE A 264 -8.68 14.22 1.39
N ASP A 265 -9.83 13.95 0.74
CA ASP A 265 -10.96 14.88 0.64
C ASP A 265 -12.14 14.31 1.45
N ASP A 266 -12.72 15.12 2.33
CA ASP A 266 -13.67 14.73 3.39
C ASP A 266 -15.12 14.47 2.91
N GLY A 267 -15.34 14.23 1.60
CA GLY A 267 -16.68 14.11 1.00
C GLY A 267 -17.61 13.10 1.69
N LEU A 268 -17.32 11.80 1.58
CA LEU A 268 -18.18 10.73 2.10
C LEU A 268 -17.68 10.13 3.42
N ILE A 269 -16.38 10.19 3.66
CA ILE A 269 -15.72 9.53 4.77
C ILE A 269 -15.23 10.60 5.75
N LYS A 270 -15.75 10.57 6.97
CA LYS A 270 -15.41 11.54 8.04
C LYS A 270 -14.56 10.94 9.15
N SER A 271 -14.34 9.63 9.08
CA SER A 271 -13.66 8.84 10.09
C SER A 271 -12.47 8.10 9.49
N ILE A 272 -11.45 7.86 10.30
CA ILE A 272 -10.38 6.90 10.01
C ILE A 272 -10.69 5.59 10.75
N GLY A 273 -10.70 4.47 10.03
CA GLY A 273 -10.82 3.13 10.61
C GLY A 273 -9.48 2.44 10.78
N LEU A 274 -8.44 2.89 10.08
CA LEU A 274 -7.07 2.44 10.26
C LEU A 274 -6.09 3.58 9.94
N PHE A 275 -5.48 4.16 10.97
CA PHE A 275 -4.29 4.96 10.81
C PHE A 275 -3.07 4.10 11.10
N ARG A 276 -2.24 3.87 10.08
CA ARG A 276 -1.00 3.09 10.19
C ARG A 276 0.12 4.01 10.65
N SER A 277 0.43 3.99 11.93
CA SER A 277 1.42 4.90 12.51
C SER A 277 2.88 4.58 12.12
N GLU A 278 3.13 3.46 11.49
CA GLU A 278 4.48 2.96 11.17
C GLU A 278 5.28 3.90 10.29
N PHE A 279 4.65 4.58 9.33
CA PHE A 279 5.34 5.50 8.43
C PHE A 279 6.04 6.65 9.17
N ILE A 280 5.50 7.07 10.33
CA ILE A 280 6.13 8.10 11.17
C ILE A 280 7.53 7.67 11.62
N TYR A 281 7.77 6.36 11.67
CA TYR A 281 8.96 5.74 12.23
C TYR A 281 9.89 5.18 11.15
N ILE A 282 9.34 4.56 10.10
CA ILE A 282 10.11 3.88 9.05
C ILE A 282 10.95 4.90 8.27
N ASP A 283 10.39 6.06 7.93
CA ASP A 283 11.04 7.10 7.12
C ASP A 283 12.06 7.94 7.91
N SER A 284 12.39 7.54 9.14
CA SER A 284 13.30 8.28 10.02
C SER A 284 14.54 7.47 10.34
N LYS A 285 15.75 8.11 10.25
CA LYS A 285 17.02 7.52 10.69
C LYS A 285 17.16 7.44 12.22
N THR A 286 16.34 8.20 12.93
CA THR A 286 16.29 8.26 14.41
C THR A 286 14.83 8.21 14.85
N PRO A 287 14.56 7.79 16.11
CA PRO A 287 13.18 7.81 16.62
C PRO A 287 12.54 9.18 16.46
N PRO A 288 11.29 9.27 15.95
CA PRO A 288 10.60 10.53 15.81
C PRO A 288 10.38 11.19 17.17
N THR A 289 10.70 12.48 17.27
CA THR A 289 10.51 13.21 18.53
C THR A 289 9.03 13.26 18.93
N LEU A 290 8.76 13.33 20.23
CA LEU A 290 7.40 13.47 20.75
C LEU A 290 6.66 14.65 20.09
N LYS A 291 7.36 15.77 19.84
CA LYS A 291 6.80 16.94 19.15
C LYS A 291 6.35 16.63 17.72
N LYS A 292 7.14 15.86 16.95
CA LYS A 292 6.78 15.43 15.59
C LYS A 292 5.54 14.54 15.62
N GLN A 293 5.48 13.57 16.52
CA GLN A 293 4.34 12.69 16.69
C GLN A 293 3.06 13.47 17.03
N ILE A 294 3.09 14.39 17.99
CA ILE A 294 1.96 15.25 18.37
C ILE A 294 1.52 16.12 17.17
N SER A 295 2.46 16.65 16.39
CA SER A 295 2.14 17.46 15.21
C SER A 295 1.34 16.68 14.18
N ILE A 296 1.71 15.43 13.91
CA ILE A 296 0.98 14.55 12.99
C ILE A 296 -0.41 14.21 13.56
N ASN A 297 -0.50 13.90 14.84
CA ASN A 297 -1.79 13.63 15.50
C ASN A 297 -2.75 14.84 15.43
N ASN A 298 -2.23 16.06 15.60
CA ASN A 298 -3.03 17.28 15.45
C ASN A 298 -3.48 17.51 14.00
N LYS A 299 -2.64 17.13 13.02
CA LYS A 299 -2.99 17.16 11.60
C LYS A 299 -4.15 16.20 11.28
N LEU A 300 -4.12 14.99 11.86
CA LEU A 300 -5.26 14.05 11.78
C LEU A 300 -6.54 14.69 12.38
N ASN A 301 -6.41 15.35 13.53
CA ASN A 301 -7.53 16.01 14.17
C ASN A 301 -8.16 17.11 13.30
N SER A 302 -7.36 17.87 12.57
CA SER A 302 -7.87 18.94 11.71
C SER A 302 -8.56 18.44 10.45
N LYS A 303 -8.13 17.27 9.90
CA LYS A 303 -8.67 16.73 8.66
C LYS A 303 -9.91 15.85 8.84
N PHE A 304 -10.04 15.16 9.96
CA PHE A 304 -11.16 14.24 10.21
C PHE A 304 -12.07 14.79 11.32
N SER A 305 -13.36 14.90 11.02
CA SER A 305 -14.33 15.48 11.95
C SER A 305 -14.86 14.49 13.00
N GLU A 306 -14.75 13.18 12.73
CA GLU A 306 -15.29 12.11 13.56
C GLU A 306 -14.20 11.20 14.14
N THR A 307 -14.48 9.91 14.28
CA THR A 307 -13.59 8.92 14.90
C THR A 307 -12.28 8.72 14.13
N VAL A 308 -11.17 8.61 14.85
CA VAL A 308 -9.87 8.17 14.33
C VAL A 308 -9.41 6.93 15.09
N VAL A 309 -9.35 5.78 14.40
CA VAL A 309 -8.77 4.55 14.95
C VAL A 309 -7.27 4.57 14.68
N PHE A 310 -6.50 4.80 15.73
CA PHE A 310 -5.05 4.86 15.70
C PHE A 310 -4.49 3.48 16.05
N ARG A 311 -3.86 2.81 15.09
CA ARG A 311 -3.14 1.56 15.33
C ARG A 311 -1.78 1.88 15.94
N THR A 312 -1.47 1.32 17.11
CA THR A 312 -0.12 1.40 17.66
C THR A 312 0.87 0.67 16.75
N LEU A 313 2.14 0.93 16.95
CA LEU A 313 3.21 0.54 16.05
C LEU A 313 3.18 -0.96 15.71
N ASP A 314 3.15 -1.26 14.42
CA ASP A 314 3.21 -2.62 13.86
C ASP A 314 4.50 -2.78 13.03
N ILE A 315 5.65 -2.66 13.71
CA ILE A 315 6.99 -2.90 13.17
C ILE A 315 7.46 -4.29 13.60
N GLY A 316 8.34 -4.88 12.82
CA GLY A 316 8.80 -6.26 12.90
C GLY A 316 8.33 -7.06 11.67
N GLY A 317 8.79 -8.27 11.51
CA GLY A 317 8.55 -9.04 10.30
C GLY A 317 9.34 -8.48 9.11
N ASP A 318 8.63 -7.97 8.13
CA ASP A 318 9.16 -7.34 6.91
C ASP A 318 9.56 -5.85 7.09
N LYS A 319 9.15 -5.24 8.20
CA LYS A 319 9.37 -3.81 8.48
C LYS A 319 10.39 -3.63 9.59
N THR A 320 11.56 -3.18 9.23
CA THR A 320 12.64 -2.89 10.18
C THR A 320 12.94 -1.39 10.24
N VAL A 321 13.36 -0.92 11.39
CA VAL A 321 13.87 0.45 11.56
C VAL A 321 15.28 0.40 12.17
N PRO A 322 16.24 1.17 11.64
CA PRO A 322 17.66 1.04 11.97
C PRO A 322 17.99 1.29 13.45
N TYR A 323 17.16 2.07 14.15
CA TYR A 323 17.40 2.44 15.55
C TYR A 323 16.73 1.50 16.56
N LEU A 324 15.95 0.52 16.11
CA LEU A 324 15.46 -0.57 16.94
C LEU A 324 16.40 -1.76 16.77
N ASN A 325 17.25 -2.01 17.75
CA ASN A 325 18.17 -3.15 17.75
C ASN A 325 17.39 -4.44 18.04
N LEU A 326 16.63 -4.90 17.06
CA LEU A 326 15.91 -6.17 17.16
C LEU A 326 16.85 -7.33 16.84
N PRO A 327 16.74 -8.46 17.57
CA PRO A 327 17.51 -9.64 17.26
C PRO A 327 17.11 -10.17 15.87
N ARG A 328 18.06 -10.78 15.15
CA ARG A 328 17.74 -11.52 13.93
C ARG A 328 16.89 -12.74 14.29
N GLU A 329 15.75 -12.87 13.66
CA GLU A 329 14.80 -13.95 13.90
C GLU A 329 14.72 -14.88 12.68
N GLU A 330 14.57 -16.18 12.92
CA GLU A 330 14.38 -17.15 11.84
C GLU A 330 13.01 -17.04 11.18
N ASN A 331 12.00 -16.62 11.94
CA ASN A 331 10.62 -16.44 11.50
C ASN A 331 10.07 -15.08 11.94
N PRO A 332 10.50 -13.98 11.31
CA PRO A 332 10.19 -12.62 11.76
C PRO A 332 8.69 -12.33 11.89
N PHE A 333 7.85 -12.89 11.00
CA PHE A 333 6.39 -12.72 11.09
C PHE A 333 5.76 -13.38 12.32
N LEU A 334 6.43 -14.37 12.92
CA LEU A 334 5.99 -15.05 14.16
C LEU A 334 6.70 -14.52 15.42
N GLY A 335 7.63 -13.59 15.25
CA GLY A 335 8.54 -13.10 16.28
C GLY A 335 8.10 -11.81 16.97
N ILE A 336 9.06 -10.91 17.20
CA ILE A 336 8.89 -9.62 17.88
C ILE A 336 8.30 -8.61 16.89
N ARG A 337 6.97 -8.52 16.88
CA ARG A 337 6.20 -7.64 15.99
C ARG A 337 4.99 -7.06 16.73
N GLY A 338 4.57 -5.86 16.33
CA GLY A 338 3.36 -5.22 16.84
C GLY A 338 3.37 -5.07 18.36
N ILE A 339 2.33 -5.56 19.05
CA ILE A 339 2.23 -5.43 20.50
C ILE A 339 3.38 -6.12 21.25
N ARG A 340 4.00 -7.16 20.70
CA ARG A 340 5.15 -7.84 21.32
C ARG A 340 6.36 -6.90 21.35
N LEU A 341 6.61 -6.15 20.28
CA LEU A 341 7.63 -5.11 20.23
C LEU A 341 7.37 -4.05 21.29
N SER A 342 6.12 -3.62 21.46
CA SER A 342 5.72 -2.65 22.48
C SER A 342 6.06 -3.09 23.90
N PHE A 343 6.21 -4.38 24.15
CA PHE A 343 6.62 -4.92 25.46
C PHE A 343 8.12 -5.16 25.60
N VAL A 344 8.84 -5.29 24.49
CA VAL A 344 10.31 -5.35 24.48
C VAL A 344 10.89 -3.97 24.69
N ASP A 345 10.33 -2.94 24.05
CA ASP A 345 10.68 -1.54 24.27
C ASP A 345 9.47 -0.76 24.82
N GLU A 346 9.18 -0.97 26.12
CA GLU A 346 8.06 -0.31 26.80
C GLU A 346 8.20 1.21 26.82
N LYS A 347 9.43 1.74 26.85
CA LYS A 347 9.67 3.18 26.83
C LYS A 347 9.18 3.79 25.51
N PHE A 348 9.51 3.16 24.41
CA PHE A 348 9.11 3.59 23.07
C PHE A 348 7.59 3.54 22.91
N PHE A 349 6.96 2.47 23.39
CA PHE A 349 5.50 2.36 23.40
C PHE A 349 4.85 3.45 24.26
N ARG A 350 5.36 3.72 25.45
CA ARG A 350 4.85 4.82 26.31
C ARG A 350 4.96 6.18 25.64
N GLU A 351 6.06 6.47 24.95
CA GLU A 351 6.20 7.73 24.19
C GLU A 351 5.14 7.86 23.10
N GLN A 352 4.81 6.78 22.37
CA GLN A 352 3.73 6.79 21.40
C GLN A 352 2.38 7.07 22.06
N ILE A 353 2.05 6.38 23.16
CA ILE A 353 0.81 6.62 23.93
C ILE A 353 0.76 8.07 24.44
N ILE A 354 1.84 8.60 25.00
CA ILE A 354 1.92 9.98 25.46
C ILE A 354 1.65 10.96 24.30
N SER A 355 2.16 10.68 23.09
CA SER A 355 1.95 11.54 21.93
C SER A 355 0.47 11.62 21.53
N ILE A 356 -0.26 10.51 21.61
CA ILE A 356 -1.69 10.45 21.34
C ILE A 356 -2.47 11.21 22.41
N LEU A 357 -2.19 10.91 23.67
CA LEU A 357 -2.90 11.48 24.82
C LEU A 357 -2.64 12.99 25.00
N SER A 358 -1.51 13.49 24.51
CA SER A 358 -1.13 14.92 24.58
C SER A 358 -1.54 15.71 23.34
N SER A 359 -2.23 15.10 22.38
CA SER A 359 -2.66 15.74 21.14
C SER A 359 -4.12 16.18 21.20
N GLU A 360 -4.49 17.09 20.30
CA GLU A 360 -5.88 17.51 20.10
C GLU A 360 -6.79 16.38 19.58
N LEU A 361 -6.21 15.27 19.17
CA LEU A 361 -6.90 14.08 18.67
C LEU A 361 -7.65 13.33 19.78
N LEU A 362 -7.26 13.49 21.04
CA LEU A 362 -7.76 12.71 22.18
C LEU A 362 -9.30 12.57 22.26
N PRO A 363 -10.12 13.62 22.02
CA PRO A 363 -11.57 13.48 22.14
C PRO A 363 -12.22 12.48 21.17
N LYS A 364 -11.57 12.17 20.04
CA LYS A 364 -12.12 11.33 18.97
C LYS A 364 -11.25 10.12 18.63
N VAL A 365 -10.09 9.96 19.29
CA VAL A 365 -9.22 8.81 19.03
C VAL A 365 -9.74 7.54 19.69
N LYS A 366 -9.64 6.45 18.97
CA LYS A 366 -9.68 5.07 19.49
C LYS A 366 -8.31 4.47 19.28
N ILE A 367 -7.73 3.81 20.28
CA ILE A 367 -6.43 3.15 20.17
C ILE A 367 -6.63 1.66 19.90
N MET A 368 -5.98 1.15 18.87
CA MET A 368 -6.05 -0.24 18.45
C MET A 368 -4.68 -0.90 18.57
N PHE A 369 -4.63 -2.07 19.21
CA PHE A 369 -3.39 -2.83 19.37
C PHE A 369 -3.30 -3.94 18.32
N PRO A 370 -2.21 -3.97 17.50
CA PRO A 370 -1.97 -5.01 16.50
C PRO A 370 -1.36 -6.27 17.11
N MET A 371 -1.43 -7.40 16.41
CA MET A 371 -0.77 -8.68 16.74
C MET A 371 -1.11 -9.25 18.13
N VAL A 372 -2.28 -8.90 18.67
CA VAL A 372 -2.78 -9.46 19.92
C VAL A 372 -3.12 -10.95 19.70
N ALA A 373 -2.52 -11.82 20.51
CA ALA A 373 -2.75 -13.26 20.46
C ALA A 373 -3.31 -13.79 21.79
N LEU A 374 -3.02 -13.13 22.88
CA LEU A 374 -3.44 -13.48 24.24
C LEU A 374 -4.21 -12.31 24.87
N LEU A 375 -5.18 -12.61 25.74
CA LEU A 375 -5.88 -11.55 26.50
C LEU A 375 -4.91 -10.72 27.34
N GLN A 376 -3.82 -11.33 27.82
CA GLN A 376 -2.77 -10.66 28.58
C GLN A 376 -2.03 -9.59 27.77
N ASP A 377 -1.91 -9.75 26.45
CA ASP A 377 -1.31 -8.74 25.59
C ASP A 377 -2.16 -7.46 25.64
N PHE A 378 -3.48 -7.61 25.50
CA PHE A 378 -4.39 -6.46 25.57
C PHE A 378 -4.42 -5.83 26.96
N THR A 379 -4.56 -6.63 28.03
CA THR A 379 -4.68 -6.10 29.38
C THR A 379 -3.41 -5.38 29.83
N LYS A 380 -2.23 -5.87 29.43
CA LYS A 380 -0.95 -5.19 29.69
C LYS A 380 -0.87 -3.85 28.94
N ALA A 381 -1.26 -3.81 27.65
CA ALA A 381 -1.28 -2.57 26.89
C ALA A 381 -2.28 -1.56 27.45
N LYS A 382 -3.51 -1.99 27.77
CA LYS A 382 -4.55 -1.18 28.44
C LYS A 382 -4.03 -0.57 29.74
N LYS A 383 -3.33 -1.34 30.56
CA LYS A 383 -2.73 -0.84 31.81
C LYS A 383 -1.77 0.32 31.54
N ILE A 384 -0.90 0.21 30.53
CA ILE A 384 0.04 1.27 30.17
C ILE A 384 -0.70 2.54 29.75
N VAL A 385 -1.74 2.44 28.89
CA VAL A 385 -2.55 3.60 28.49
C VAL A 385 -3.21 4.26 29.70
N VAL A 386 -3.78 3.48 30.60
CA VAL A 386 -4.43 3.99 31.83
C VAL A 386 -3.43 4.71 32.74
N GLU A 387 -2.22 4.14 32.90
CA GLU A 387 -1.14 4.75 33.69
C GLU A 387 -0.72 6.13 33.11
N GLU A 388 -0.51 6.19 31.78
CA GLU A 388 -0.09 7.46 31.14
C GLU A 388 -1.24 8.49 31.12
N ALA A 389 -2.48 8.08 30.86
CA ALA A 389 -3.63 8.97 30.94
C ALA A 389 -3.79 9.58 32.36
N LYS A 390 -3.58 8.77 33.39
CA LYS A 390 -3.59 9.22 34.79
C LYS A 390 -2.46 10.23 35.08
N LYS A 391 -1.24 9.96 34.59
CA LYS A 391 -0.10 10.88 34.76
C LYS A 391 -0.35 12.24 34.09
N LEU A 392 -0.96 12.22 32.92
CA LEU A 392 -1.28 13.41 32.15
C LEU A 392 -2.58 14.09 32.59
N ASN A 393 -3.33 13.47 33.50
CA ASN A 393 -4.65 13.94 33.97
C ASN A 393 -5.65 14.16 32.82
N VAL A 394 -5.72 13.19 31.90
CA VAL A 394 -6.63 13.21 30.74
C VAL A 394 -7.54 11.99 30.73
N GLY A 395 -8.59 12.04 29.89
CA GLY A 395 -9.52 10.93 29.69
C GLY A 395 -8.84 9.71 29.02
N ILE A 396 -9.35 8.52 29.32
CA ILE A 396 -8.90 7.30 28.66
C ILE A 396 -9.68 7.16 27.36
N PRO A 397 -9.00 7.05 26.19
CA PRO A 397 -9.67 6.80 24.91
C PRO A 397 -10.27 5.39 24.87
N LYS A 398 -11.16 5.13 23.91
CA LYS A 398 -11.64 3.77 23.62
C LYS A 398 -10.47 2.91 23.15
N LEU A 399 -10.40 1.66 23.66
CA LEU A 399 -9.35 0.71 23.40
C LEU A 399 -9.88 -0.53 22.69
N GLY A 400 -9.20 -0.97 21.64
CA GLY A 400 -9.64 -2.14 20.87
C GLY A 400 -8.49 -3.03 20.42
N VAL A 401 -8.87 -4.16 19.87
CA VAL A 401 -7.97 -5.19 19.36
C VAL A 401 -8.08 -5.28 17.84
N MET A 402 -6.95 -5.32 17.16
CA MET A 402 -6.91 -5.82 15.80
C MET A 402 -6.97 -7.34 15.83
N ILE A 403 -8.08 -7.87 15.33
CA ILE A 403 -8.27 -9.33 15.22
C ILE A 403 -7.62 -9.78 13.91
N GLU A 404 -6.40 -10.23 14.03
CA GLU A 404 -5.56 -10.62 12.86
C GLU A 404 -4.76 -11.91 13.15
N THR A 405 -4.92 -12.47 14.33
CA THR A 405 -4.41 -13.80 14.67
C THR A 405 -5.57 -14.79 14.83
N PRO A 406 -5.44 -16.05 14.37
CA PRO A 406 -6.47 -17.06 14.55
C PRO A 406 -6.86 -17.28 16.04
N SER A 407 -5.88 -17.17 16.95
CA SER A 407 -6.11 -17.29 18.39
C SER A 407 -7.07 -16.21 18.91
N ALA A 408 -6.85 -14.93 18.54
CA ALA A 408 -7.73 -13.85 18.95
C ALA A 408 -9.11 -13.97 18.30
N ALA A 409 -9.18 -14.40 17.03
CA ALA A 409 -10.44 -14.61 16.33
C ALA A 409 -11.29 -15.71 16.96
N ILE A 410 -10.68 -16.84 17.34
CA ILE A 410 -11.37 -17.95 18.03
C ILE A 410 -11.82 -17.53 19.43
N ALA A 411 -10.94 -16.86 20.17
CA ALA A 411 -11.17 -16.45 21.55
C ALA A 411 -11.84 -15.06 21.68
N ALA A 412 -12.45 -14.52 20.63
CA ALA A 412 -12.97 -13.15 20.60
C ALA A 412 -13.90 -12.83 21.79
N GLU A 413 -14.70 -13.78 22.25
CA GLU A 413 -15.60 -13.59 23.39
C GLU A 413 -14.85 -13.30 24.70
N THR A 414 -13.63 -13.80 24.88
CA THR A 414 -12.85 -13.57 26.11
C THR A 414 -12.35 -12.14 26.27
N TYR A 415 -12.37 -11.34 25.20
CA TYR A 415 -11.94 -9.94 25.24
C TYR A 415 -13.09 -8.98 25.53
N THR A 416 -14.35 -9.40 25.41
CA THR A 416 -15.52 -8.50 25.35
C THR A 416 -15.77 -7.67 26.59
N ASP A 417 -15.33 -8.14 27.78
CA ASP A 417 -15.43 -7.38 29.03
C ASP A 417 -14.39 -6.25 29.15
N ASP A 418 -13.36 -6.30 28.31
CA ASP A 418 -12.21 -5.43 28.43
C ASP A 418 -12.03 -4.46 27.24
N VAL A 419 -12.57 -4.78 26.06
CA VAL A 419 -12.42 -4.00 24.83
C VAL A 419 -13.64 -3.15 24.55
N ASP A 420 -13.43 -2.02 23.86
CA ASP A 420 -14.51 -1.19 23.35
C ASP A 420 -14.89 -1.54 21.89
N PHE A 421 -13.96 -2.14 21.12
CA PHE A 421 -14.19 -2.50 19.73
C PHE A 421 -13.19 -3.54 19.20
N PHE A 422 -13.56 -4.21 18.10
CA PHE A 422 -12.71 -5.05 17.28
C PHE A 422 -12.54 -4.44 15.88
N SER A 423 -11.36 -4.63 15.30
CA SER A 423 -11.13 -4.39 13.88
C SER A 423 -10.44 -5.60 13.26
N ILE A 424 -11.06 -6.21 12.26
CA ILE A 424 -10.54 -7.43 11.65
C ILE A 424 -9.48 -7.06 10.63
N GLY A 425 -8.23 -7.49 10.87
CA GLY A 425 -7.08 -7.35 9.98
C GLY A 425 -6.97 -8.57 9.05
N THR A 426 -7.70 -8.58 7.94
CA THR A 426 -7.85 -9.78 7.10
C THR A 426 -6.53 -10.26 6.50
N ASN A 427 -5.57 -9.38 6.20
CA ASN A 427 -4.31 -9.74 5.55
C ASN A 427 -3.47 -10.70 6.42
N ASP A 428 -3.23 -10.32 7.66
CA ASP A 428 -2.49 -11.15 8.61
C ASP A 428 -3.34 -12.34 9.09
N LEU A 429 -4.65 -12.18 9.25
CA LEU A 429 -5.55 -13.29 9.58
C LEU A 429 -5.49 -14.40 8.52
N ILE A 430 -5.50 -14.07 7.23
CA ILE A 430 -5.36 -15.01 6.12
C ILE A 430 -3.99 -15.69 6.19
N GLN A 431 -2.91 -14.89 6.30
CA GLN A 431 -1.54 -15.39 6.37
C GLN A 431 -1.35 -16.42 7.49
N TYR A 432 -1.82 -16.13 8.70
CA TYR A 432 -1.65 -17.02 9.84
C TYR A 432 -2.62 -18.20 9.83
N THR A 433 -3.81 -18.05 9.26
CA THR A 433 -4.78 -19.14 9.14
C THR A 433 -4.35 -20.17 8.11
N LEU A 434 -3.84 -19.71 6.96
CA LEU A 434 -3.42 -20.58 5.85
C LEU A 434 -1.92 -20.89 5.90
N ALA A 435 -1.19 -20.38 6.90
CA ALA A 435 0.23 -20.64 7.16
C ALA A 435 1.12 -20.37 5.93
N ALA A 436 0.84 -19.31 5.18
CA ALA A 436 1.56 -18.97 3.95
C ALA A 436 2.01 -17.51 3.98
N ASP A 437 3.30 -17.28 3.72
CA ASP A 437 3.87 -15.94 3.66
C ASP A 437 3.32 -15.18 2.45
N ARG A 438 2.61 -14.06 2.72
CA ARG A 438 1.99 -13.23 1.68
C ARG A 438 2.98 -12.52 0.77
N GLY A 439 4.24 -12.38 1.19
CA GLY A 439 5.31 -11.81 0.38
C GLY A 439 5.80 -12.74 -0.74
N LEU A 440 5.52 -14.04 -0.63
CA LEU A 440 5.97 -15.03 -1.61
C LEU A 440 4.93 -15.23 -2.72
N VAL A 441 5.23 -14.74 -3.92
CA VAL A 441 4.37 -14.87 -5.12
C VAL A 441 4.04 -16.34 -5.43
N THR A 442 4.99 -17.26 -5.18
CA THR A 442 4.82 -18.71 -5.37
C THR A 442 3.73 -19.32 -4.48
N LEU A 443 3.36 -18.66 -3.39
CA LEU A 443 2.31 -19.08 -2.46
C LEU A 443 1.00 -18.32 -2.65
N SER A 444 0.83 -17.59 -3.75
CA SER A 444 -0.35 -16.76 -4.00
C SER A 444 -1.68 -17.53 -3.98
N GLU A 445 -1.68 -18.82 -4.29
CA GLU A 445 -2.87 -19.70 -4.20
C GLU A 445 -3.38 -19.91 -2.76
N TYR A 446 -2.50 -19.72 -1.75
CA TYR A 446 -2.86 -19.80 -0.33
C TYR A 446 -3.42 -18.47 0.21
N HIS A 447 -3.42 -17.39 -0.58
CA HIS A 447 -3.95 -16.09 -0.15
C HIS A 447 -5.42 -15.94 -0.50
N ASP A 448 -6.22 -16.97 -0.22
CA ASP A 448 -7.66 -16.97 -0.47
C ASP A 448 -8.43 -16.33 0.69
N ALA A 449 -8.86 -15.09 0.49
CA ALA A 449 -9.68 -14.36 1.47
C ALA A 449 -11.06 -14.98 1.68
N LEU A 450 -11.55 -15.77 0.72
CA LEU A 450 -12.84 -16.45 0.78
C LEU A 450 -12.74 -17.89 1.26
N HIS A 451 -11.55 -18.33 1.70
CA HIS A 451 -11.36 -19.68 2.23
C HIS A 451 -12.28 -19.93 3.44
N PRO A 452 -12.97 -21.09 3.51
CA PRO A 452 -13.94 -21.38 4.57
C PRO A 452 -13.40 -21.19 5.99
N SER A 453 -12.14 -21.57 6.27
CA SER A 453 -11.55 -21.38 7.60
C SER A 453 -11.39 -19.91 7.97
N VAL A 454 -11.03 -19.04 7.01
CA VAL A 454 -10.92 -17.59 7.21
C VAL A 454 -12.31 -17.00 7.45
N LEU A 455 -13.30 -17.37 6.63
CA LEU A 455 -14.67 -16.88 6.77
C LEU A 455 -15.31 -17.32 8.09
N GLN A 456 -15.02 -18.53 8.59
CA GLN A 456 -15.50 -18.99 9.88
C GLN A 456 -14.93 -18.16 11.03
N LEU A 457 -13.63 -17.81 10.99
CA LEU A 457 -13.00 -16.94 11.98
C LEU A 457 -13.61 -15.54 11.98
N ILE A 458 -13.78 -14.96 10.79
CA ILE A 458 -14.41 -13.65 10.63
C ILE A 458 -15.85 -13.66 11.16
N ASN A 459 -16.64 -14.69 10.79
CA ASN A 459 -18.02 -14.82 11.24
C ASN A 459 -18.11 -14.95 12.76
N ASN A 460 -17.20 -15.71 13.39
CA ASN A 460 -17.16 -15.81 14.85
C ASN A 460 -16.98 -14.45 15.52
N VAL A 461 -16.06 -13.63 15.02
CA VAL A 461 -15.83 -12.28 15.56
C VAL A 461 -17.07 -11.39 15.40
N ILE A 462 -17.72 -11.45 14.23
CA ILE A 462 -18.95 -10.67 13.97
C ILE A 462 -20.07 -11.11 14.91
N GLU A 463 -20.29 -12.42 15.11
CA GLU A 463 -21.33 -12.95 15.99
C GLU A 463 -21.08 -12.60 17.47
N VAL A 464 -19.83 -12.69 17.91
CA VAL A 464 -19.43 -12.24 19.26
C VAL A 464 -19.70 -10.74 19.42
N GLY A 465 -19.32 -9.92 18.45
CA GLY A 465 -19.59 -8.48 18.49
C GLY A 465 -21.07 -8.15 18.62
N VAL A 466 -21.93 -8.81 17.85
CA VAL A 466 -23.38 -8.66 17.95
C VAL A 466 -23.91 -9.15 19.31
N LYS A 467 -23.47 -10.32 19.77
CA LYS A 467 -23.92 -10.93 21.03
C LYS A 467 -23.55 -10.09 22.24
N CYS A 468 -22.33 -9.53 22.25
CA CYS A 468 -21.78 -8.81 23.40
C CYS A 468 -21.86 -7.27 23.24
N ASN A 469 -22.50 -6.78 22.17
CA ASN A 469 -22.61 -5.34 21.84
C ASN A 469 -21.24 -4.65 21.75
N VAL A 470 -20.26 -5.30 21.12
CA VAL A 470 -18.93 -4.76 20.81
C VAL A 470 -18.91 -4.36 19.34
N GLU A 471 -18.46 -3.14 19.04
CA GLU A 471 -18.31 -2.66 17.66
C GLU A 471 -17.32 -3.55 16.90
N VAL A 472 -17.69 -3.99 15.68
CA VAL A 472 -16.81 -4.76 14.80
C VAL A 472 -16.65 -4.05 13.47
N SER A 473 -15.41 -3.82 13.07
CA SER A 473 -15.03 -3.27 11.75
C SER A 473 -14.05 -4.21 11.04
N VAL A 474 -13.83 -3.97 9.75
CA VAL A 474 -12.77 -4.64 8.97
C VAL A 474 -11.84 -3.56 8.39
N CYS A 475 -10.54 -3.83 8.34
CA CYS A 475 -9.54 -2.89 7.81
C CYS A 475 -8.50 -3.53 6.87
N GLY A 476 -8.59 -4.83 6.61
CA GLY A 476 -7.75 -5.52 5.62
C GLY A 476 -8.26 -5.35 4.19
N ASP A 477 -7.47 -5.84 3.23
CA ASP A 477 -7.73 -5.69 1.79
C ASP A 477 -9.06 -6.30 1.32
N MET A 478 -9.58 -7.30 2.06
CA MET A 478 -10.90 -7.89 1.81
C MET A 478 -12.03 -6.84 1.85
N ALA A 479 -11.87 -5.74 2.60
CA ALA A 479 -12.83 -4.64 2.63
C ALA A 479 -12.90 -3.85 1.32
N SER A 480 -11.81 -3.83 0.57
CA SER A 480 -11.67 -3.15 -0.73
C SER A 480 -11.90 -4.07 -1.93
N ASP A 481 -12.02 -5.38 -1.69
CA ASP A 481 -12.37 -6.36 -2.71
C ASP A 481 -13.89 -6.47 -2.86
N ILE A 482 -14.37 -6.48 -4.11
CA ILE A 482 -15.81 -6.46 -4.40
C ILE A 482 -16.52 -7.69 -3.83
N ASP A 483 -15.97 -8.87 -4.03
CA ASP A 483 -16.59 -10.11 -3.59
C ASP A 483 -16.38 -10.34 -2.10
N GLY A 484 -15.20 -9.99 -1.58
CA GLY A 484 -14.92 -9.95 -0.15
C GLY A 484 -15.88 -9.05 0.62
N ALA A 485 -16.08 -7.82 0.16
CA ALA A 485 -17.00 -6.87 0.80
C ALA A 485 -18.46 -7.34 0.78
N LYS A 486 -18.92 -7.95 -0.32
CA LYS A 486 -20.27 -8.57 -0.39
C LYS A 486 -20.43 -9.69 0.64
N VAL A 487 -19.42 -10.57 0.75
CA VAL A 487 -19.40 -11.66 1.71
C VAL A 487 -19.41 -11.11 3.14
N LEU A 488 -18.55 -10.15 3.47
CA LEU A 488 -18.52 -9.48 4.76
C LEU A 488 -19.87 -8.85 5.12
N TYR A 489 -20.50 -8.15 4.17
CA TYR A 489 -21.82 -7.56 4.36
C TYR A 489 -22.89 -8.63 4.62
N ALA A 490 -22.85 -9.75 3.88
CA ALA A 490 -23.77 -10.87 4.05
C ALA A 490 -23.60 -11.60 5.39
N LEU A 491 -22.37 -11.67 5.93
CA LEU A 491 -22.07 -12.17 7.27
C LEU A 491 -22.55 -11.24 8.38
N GLY A 492 -22.91 -9.99 8.06
CA GLY A 492 -23.46 -9.05 9.02
C GLY A 492 -22.53 -7.87 9.36
N LEU A 493 -21.36 -7.78 8.74
CA LEU A 493 -20.48 -6.63 8.94
C LEU A 493 -21.12 -5.34 8.39
N ARG A 494 -20.85 -4.21 9.05
CA ARG A 494 -21.42 -2.92 8.69
C ARG A 494 -20.40 -1.78 8.63
N ILE A 495 -19.22 -1.95 9.20
CA ILE A 495 -18.17 -0.93 9.25
C ILE A 495 -16.97 -1.39 8.42
N PHE A 496 -16.73 -0.69 7.32
CA PHE A 496 -15.68 -1.01 6.35
C PHE A 496 -14.62 0.09 6.35
N SER A 497 -13.39 -0.25 6.70
CA SER A 497 -12.25 0.64 6.60
C SER A 497 -11.41 0.27 5.37
N LEU A 498 -11.29 1.21 4.45
CA LEU A 498 -10.71 0.96 3.13
C LEU A 498 -10.08 2.25 2.56
N ALA A 499 -9.37 2.12 1.43
CA ALA A 499 -8.89 3.29 0.72
C ALA A 499 -10.09 4.14 0.25
N PRO A 500 -10.12 5.45 0.51
CA PRO A 500 -11.28 6.31 0.20
C PRO A 500 -11.77 6.21 -1.24
N SER A 501 -10.85 6.04 -2.19
CA SER A 501 -11.13 5.86 -3.61
C SER A 501 -11.97 4.61 -3.94
N GLN A 502 -11.94 3.58 -3.07
CA GLN A 502 -12.67 2.33 -3.27
C GLN A 502 -14.10 2.36 -2.71
N ALA A 503 -14.40 3.29 -1.81
CA ALA A 503 -15.69 3.33 -1.14
C ALA A 503 -16.90 3.39 -2.10
N PRO A 504 -16.91 4.20 -3.17
CA PRO A 504 -18.01 4.24 -4.13
C PRO A 504 -18.24 2.90 -4.84
N LEU A 505 -17.15 2.25 -5.24
CA LEU A 505 -17.20 0.96 -5.95
C LEU A 505 -17.78 -0.14 -5.06
N ILE A 506 -17.29 -0.25 -3.84
CA ILE A 506 -17.74 -1.24 -2.86
C ILE A 506 -19.22 -1.04 -2.54
N LEU A 507 -19.62 0.17 -2.31
CA LEU A 507 -21.00 0.46 -1.96
C LEU A 507 -21.96 0.18 -3.14
N ASN A 508 -21.61 0.58 -4.37
CA ASN A 508 -22.39 0.25 -5.55
C ASN A 508 -22.55 -1.27 -5.68
N SER A 509 -21.49 -2.04 -5.47
CA SER A 509 -21.51 -3.49 -5.54
C SER A 509 -22.46 -4.13 -4.52
N ILE A 510 -22.48 -3.61 -3.29
CA ILE A 510 -23.37 -4.05 -2.22
C ILE A 510 -24.84 -3.66 -2.54
N LEU A 511 -25.09 -2.43 -3.01
CA LEU A 511 -26.42 -1.95 -3.39
C LEU A 511 -27.06 -2.82 -4.46
N ILE A 512 -26.35 -3.07 -5.56
CA ILE A 512 -26.84 -3.91 -6.67
C ILE A 512 -27.14 -5.33 -6.19
N SER A 513 -26.33 -5.85 -5.27
CA SER A 513 -26.42 -7.22 -4.78
C SER A 513 -27.32 -7.39 -3.54
N GLN A 514 -27.80 -6.31 -2.93
CA GLN A 514 -28.44 -6.30 -1.61
C GLN A 514 -29.57 -7.34 -1.45
N LYS A 515 -30.47 -7.43 -2.43
CA LYS A 515 -31.58 -8.40 -2.38
C LYS A 515 -31.09 -9.84 -2.36
N LYS A 516 -30.05 -10.15 -3.15
CA LYS A 516 -29.43 -11.47 -3.21
C LYS A 516 -28.68 -11.77 -1.90
N LEU A 517 -27.91 -10.81 -1.40
CA LEU A 517 -27.10 -10.94 -0.20
C LEU A 517 -27.94 -11.15 1.07
N LYS A 518 -29.09 -10.48 1.20
CA LYS A 518 -30.01 -10.68 2.34
C LYS A 518 -30.67 -12.06 2.36
N ASN A 519 -30.73 -12.75 1.23
CA ASN A 519 -31.34 -14.07 1.12
C ASN A 519 -30.30 -15.22 1.16
N LEU A 520 -29.01 -14.91 1.21
CA LEU A 520 -27.97 -15.94 1.35
C LEU A 520 -28.00 -16.55 2.75
N ASN A 521 -27.98 -17.88 2.79
CA ASN A 521 -27.83 -18.60 4.04
C ASN A 521 -26.37 -18.51 4.50
N LYS A 522 -26.12 -18.12 5.76
CA LYS A 522 -24.76 -18.05 6.31
C LYS A 522 -23.97 -19.35 6.11
N ASN A 523 -24.63 -20.51 6.27
CA ASN A 523 -23.97 -21.80 6.06
C ASN A 523 -23.53 -22.01 4.61
N GLU A 524 -24.26 -21.46 3.64
CA GLU A 524 -23.85 -21.52 2.24
C GLU A 524 -22.64 -20.64 1.98
N ILE A 525 -22.56 -19.47 2.61
CA ILE A 525 -21.42 -18.57 2.50
C ILE A 525 -20.17 -19.21 3.12
N LEU A 526 -20.30 -19.80 4.33
CA LEU A 526 -19.18 -20.37 5.07
C LEU A 526 -18.65 -21.70 4.50
N ASN A 527 -19.42 -22.36 3.62
CA ASN A 527 -19.07 -23.64 3.00
C ASN A 527 -18.91 -23.57 1.49
N GLN A 528 -18.87 -22.38 0.88
CA GLN A 528 -18.57 -22.24 -0.55
C GLN A 528 -17.16 -22.81 -0.84
N LYS A 529 -17.13 -23.78 -1.77
CA LYS A 529 -15.90 -24.36 -2.31
C LYS A 529 -15.44 -23.57 -3.53
#